data_739ce8d6e1c21f4c1bad1935d3d41cbc
#
_entry.id   739ce8d6e1c21f4c1bad1935d3d41cbc
#
_cell.length_a   1.000
_cell.length_b   1.000
_cell.length_c   1.000
_cell.angle_alpha   90.00
_cell.angle_beta   90.00
_cell.angle_gamma   90.00
#
_symmetry.space_group_name_H-M   'P 1'
#
loop_
_entity.id
_entity.type
_entity.pdbx_description
1 polymer ?
#
loop_
_entity_poly.entity_id
_entity_poly.type
_entity_poly.pdbx_seq_one_letter_code
_entity_poly.pdbx_strand_id
1 'polypeptide(L)'
;MMRLGACVIAVILVVVFVIRGILIPVVNRISGRNVEKPAKVQAEVDNTDSETVSDGTADTASGTTTAVNSAVRYPLKNDSAKAFQLSIGWNENEKGKWYQNADGTYYANGMQEIDGSKYYFDENGYIQTGWVSVGFDDYYFNDDGTYDPNTHKPRIALTFDDGPGEYTDELLDCLEENNAHATFFMLGQNVGSWQSTVQRMVDIGCEIGNHSWDHPSQTLLNMSMDDVLAEFQKTDDALKEACGQISTVARAPYGAANQDIFDAVQKPFFMWSLDTEDWKLMDATADYNAVMNGDLTDGTIILMHDIHEPSVQAALKLIPDLTAQGYKLMTVSELAAAKNVTLQNASYS
;
A
#
# COMPACT_ATOMS: atom_id res chain seq x y z
N MET A 1 -20.97 -50.37 54.80
CA MET A 1 -22.07 -49.55 55.29
C MET A 1 -21.59 -48.12 55.29
N MET A 2 -22.34 -47.22 54.73
CA MET A 2 -22.19 -45.78 54.59
C MET A 2 -20.99 -45.27 53.78
N ARG A 3 -21.29 -44.86 52.55
CA ARG A 3 -20.46 -44.07 51.64
C ARG A 3 -20.62 -42.58 52.01
N LEU A 4 -19.52 -41.88 52.28
CA LEU A 4 -19.53 -40.40 52.27
C LEU A 4 -18.91 -39.94 50.95
N GLY A 5 -19.67 -39.18 50.18
CA GLY A 5 -19.21 -38.50 48.99
C GLY A 5 -18.49 -37.22 49.36
N ALA A 6 -17.33 -36.98 48.74
CA ALA A 6 -16.62 -35.75 48.85
C ALA A 6 -17.04 -34.81 47.71
N CYS A 7 -17.66 -33.68 48.06
CA CYS A 7 -17.86 -32.53 47.15
C CYS A 7 -16.55 -31.77 46.94
N VAL A 8 -16.08 -31.71 45.72
CA VAL A 8 -15.00 -30.80 45.32
C VAL A 8 -15.63 -29.48 44.89
N ILE A 9 -15.41 -28.44 45.70
CA ILE A 9 -15.79 -27.07 45.36
C ILE A 9 -14.61 -26.45 44.56
N ALA A 10 -14.87 -26.22 43.28
CA ALA A 10 -13.94 -25.44 42.45
C ALA A 10 -14.13 -23.95 42.75
N VAL A 11 -13.12 -23.32 43.32
CA VAL A 11 -13.06 -21.87 43.50
C VAL A 11 -12.57 -21.24 42.20
N ILE A 12 -13.47 -20.56 41.48
CA ILE A 12 -13.09 -19.72 40.34
C ILE A 12 -12.66 -18.38 40.86
N LEU A 13 -11.37 -18.07 40.72
CA LEU A 13 -10.80 -16.76 40.99
C LEU A 13 -11.08 -15.86 39.75
N VAL A 14 -12.06 -14.96 39.88
CA VAL A 14 -12.28 -13.91 38.89
C VAL A 14 -11.34 -12.74 39.22
N VAL A 15 -10.32 -12.54 38.37
CA VAL A 15 -9.48 -11.37 38.43
C VAL A 15 -10.16 -10.27 37.59
N VAL A 16 -10.73 -9.28 38.28
CA VAL A 16 -11.32 -8.10 37.63
C VAL A 16 -10.22 -7.06 37.42
N PHE A 17 -9.80 -6.86 36.16
CA PHE A 17 -9.04 -5.68 35.78
C PHE A 17 -10.01 -4.51 35.53
N VAL A 18 -9.96 -3.51 36.36
CA VAL A 18 -10.65 -2.22 36.15
C VAL A 18 -9.80 -1.40 35.22
N ILE A 19 -10.13 -1.34 33.94
CA ILE A 19 -9.63 -0.34 33.02
C ILE A 19 -10.68 0.77 32.93
N ARG A 20 -10.25 1.99 33.24
CA ARG A 20 -11.04 3.23 33.17
C ARG A 20 -11.61 3.45 31.79
N GLY A 21 -12.91 3.66 31.72
CA GLY A 21 -13.68 3.81 30.51
C GLY A 21 -13.35 5.05 29.69
N ILE A 22 -13.38 4.84 28.39
CA ILE A 22 -13.77 5.85 27.41
C ILE A 22 -14.97 5.25 26.68
N LEU A 23 -16.14 5.85 26.94
CA LEU A 23 -17.37 5.56 26.21
C LEU A 23 -17.29 6.19 24.83
N ILE A 24 -17.21 5.37 23.79
CA ILE A 24 -17.46 5.80 22.41
C ILE A 24 -18.95 5.51 22.14
N PRO A 25 -19.75 6.51 21.71
CA PRO A 25 -21.15 6.26 21.41
C PRO A 25 -21.30 5.47 20.10
N VAL A 26 -21.94 4.33 20.18
CA VAL A 26 -22.40 3.56 19.02
C VAL A 26 -23.55 4.35 18.37
N VAL A 27 -23.29 4.89 17.18
CA VAL A 27 -24.34 5.52 16.36
C VAL A 27 -24.99 4.44 15.50
N ASN A 28 -26.21 4.06 15.84
CA ASN A 28 -27.11 3.24 15.01
C ASN A 28 -27.38 3.97 13.69
N ARG A 29 -26.96 3.39 12.58
CA ARG A 29 -27.31 3.86 11.25
C ARG A 29 -28.62 3.23 10.80
N ILE A 30 -29.68 4.04 10.86
CA ILE A 30 -30.98 3.75 10.25
C ILE A 30 -30.92 4.11 8.76
N SER A 31 -31.37 3.15 7.98
CA SER A 31 -31.64 3.14 6.53
C SER A 31 -32.29 4.41 5.96
N GLY A 32 -31.76 4.82 4.81
CA GLY A 32 -32.55 5.39 3.71
C GLY A 32 -32.67 6.90 3.66
N ARG A 33 -31.89 7.53 2.77
CA ARG A 33 -32.35 8.67 1.95
C ARG A 33 -31.44 8.85 0.72
N ASN A 34 -32.07 8.89 -0.45
CA ASN A 34 -31.51 9.35 -1.70
C ASN A 34 -30.85 10.72 -1.54
N VAL A 35 -29.59 10.85 -1.96
CA VAL A 35 -28.94 12.15 -2.13
C VAL A 35 -28.68 12.34 -3.63
N GLU A 36 -29.35 13.37 -4.16
CA GLU A 36 -29.17 13.84 -5.54
C GLU A 36 -27.73 14.35 -5.76
N LYS A 37 -27.20 14.05 -6.95
CA LYS A 37 -25.91 14.56 -7.44
C LYS A 37 -25.96 16.09 -7.58
N PRO A 38 -24.95 16.85 -7.15
CA PRO A 38 -24.84 18.25 -7.51
C PRO A 38 -24.41 18.43 -8.97
N ALA A 39 -25.06 19.37 -9.65
CA ALA A 39 -24.87 19.71 -11.04
C ALA A 39 -23.47 20.31 -11.31
N LYS A 40 -22.91 19.97 -12.49
CA LYS A 40 -21.70 20.58 -13.05
C LYS A 40 -21.94 22.08 -13.29
N VAL A 41 -21.12 22.93 -12.68
CA VAL A 41 -20.98 24.32 -13.07
C VAL A 41 -19.90 24.41 -14.13
N GLN A 42 -20.27 24.76 -15.34
CA GLN A 42 -19.37 25.16 -16.42
C GLN A 42 -18.91 26.59 -16.15
N ALA A 43 -17.58 26.78 -16.04
CA ALA A 43 -16.99 28.11 -16.09
C ALA A 43 -16.61 28.38 -17.55
N GLU A 44 -17.22 29.44 -18.12
CA GLU A 44 -16.81 30.03 -19.38
C GLU A 44 -15.41 30.64 -19.26
N VAL A 45 -14.57 30.31 -20.24
CA VAL A 45 -13.25 30.92 -20.43
C VAL A 45 -13.44 32.02 -21.49
N ASP A 46 -13.26 33.24 -21.07
CA ASP A 46 -13.19 34.40 -21.98
C ASP A 46 -11.75 34.54 -22.48
N ASN A 47 -11.63 34.58 -23.82
CA ASN A 47 -10.40 34.62 -24.58
C ASN A 47 -10.18 36.06 -25.07
N THR A 48 -9.08 36.71 -24.66
CA THR A 48 -8.55 37.83 -25.50
C THR A 48 -7.03 37.89 -25.43
N ASP A 49 -6.47 37.69 -26.63
CA ASP A 49 -5.29 38.28 -27.30
C ASP A 49 -3.88 38.22 -26.65
N SER A 50 -3.09 37.44 -27.30
CA SER A 50 -1.96 37.69 -28.27
C SER A 50 -0.73 38.46 -27.74
N GLU A 51 0.43 37.88 -27.80
CA GLU A 51 1.44 38.12 -28.81
C GLU A 51 2.69 37.23 -28.61
N THR A 52 3.23 36.90 -29.75
CA THR A 52 4.38 36.09 -30.10
C THR A 52 5.73 36.60 -29.53
N VAL A 53 6.70 35.71 -29.29
CA VAL A 53 8.04 35.67 -29.94
C VAL A 53 8.82 34.43 -29.52
N SER A 54 9.24 33.72 -30.50
CA SER A 54 10.26 32.72 -30.84
C SER A 54 11.38 32.30 -29.89
N ASP A 55 11.65 31.01 -30.02
CA ASP A 55 12.91 30.34 -30.33
C ASP A 55 13.87 29.95 -29.19
N GLY A 56 14.23 28.67 -29.19
CA GLY A 56 15.47 28.20 -28.62
C GLY A 56 15.54 26.90 -27.85
N THR A 57 15.71 25.81 -28.58
CA THR A 57 16.48 24.58 -28.23
C THR A 57 16.05 23.67 -27.11
N ALA A 58 15.85 22.43 -27.54
CA ALA A 58 15.71 21.22 -26.75
C ALA A 58 16.88 20.95 -25.78
N ASP A 59 16.53 20.52 -24.58
CA ASP A 59 17.38 19.61 -23.83
C ASP A 59 16.51 18.62 -23.01
N THR A 60 16.81 17.36 -23.24
CA THR A 60 16.21 16.19 -22.59
C THR A 60 16.72 16.09 -21.16
N ALA A 61 15.83 16.21 -20.17
CA ALA A 61 16.13 15.80 -18.82
C ALA A 61 14.94 15.06 -18.21
N SER A 62 15.23 13.87 -17.78
CA SER A 62 14.45 12.95 -16.97
C SER A 62 13.65 13.69 -15.88
N GLY A 63 12.32 13.62 -15.97
CA GLY A 63 11.44 14.29 -15.02
C GLY A 63 11.20 13.43 -13.78
N THR A 64 11.94 13.71 -12.73
CA THR A 64 11.52 13.39 -11.38
C THR A 64 10.37 14.33 -11.02
N THR A 65 9.17 13.84 -10.83
CA THR A 65 8.03 14.63 -10.34
C THR A 65 8.26 14.97 -8.88
N THR A 66 8.94 16.09 -8.65
CA THR A 66 8.94 16.74 -7.34
C THR A 66 7.55 17.35 -7.15
N ALA A 67 6.83 16.86 -6.14
CA ALA A 67 5.60 17.50 -5.68
C ALA A 67 5.95 18.95 -5.31
N VAL A 68 5.42 19.90 -6.10
CA VAL A 68 5.62 21.33 -5.85
C VAL A 68 4.70 21.70 -4.68
N ASN A 69 5.26 21.76 -3.48
CA ASN A 69 4.57 22.27 -2.31
C ASN A 69 4.27 23.75 -2.51
N SER A 70 3.00 24.05 -2.75
CA SER A 70 2.51 25.42 -2.76
C SER A 70 2.55 25.95 -1.33
N ALA A 71 3.35 26.96 -1.06
CA ALA A 71 3.28 27.70 0.20
C ALA A 71 1.86 28.26 0.36
N VAL A 72 1.10 27.74 1.29
CA VAL A 72 -0.27 28.20 1.55
C VAL A 72 -0.18 29.50 2.33
N ARG A 73 -0.60 30.60 1.71
CA ARG A 73 -0.72 31.91 2.36
C ARG A 73 -2.01 31.97 3.15
N TYR A 74 -1.94 31.83 4.46
CA TYR A 74 -3.05 32.15 5.35
C TYR A 74 -2.83 33.56 5.94
N PRO A 75 -3.77 34.51 5.75
CA PRO A 75 -3.74 35.74 6.52
C PRO A 75 -4.07 35.39 7.99
N LEU A 76 -3.16 35.73 8.89
CA LEU A 76 -3.42 35.66 10.32
C LEU A 76 -4.73 36.47 10.60
N LYS A 77 -5.79 35.84 11.11
CA LYS A 77 -6.91 36.54 11.70
C LYS A 77 -6.36 37.31 12.89
N ASN A 78 -6.45 38.64 12.81
CA ASN A 78 -6.18 39.52 13.93
C ASN A 78 -7.22 39.28 15.04
N ASP A 79 -6.93 38.36 15.94
CA ASP A 79 -7.50 38.41 17.27
C ASP A 79 -6.63 39.37 18.10
N SER A 80 -7.21 40.46 18.47
CA SER A 80 -6.63 41.55 19.24
C SER A 80 -6.23 41.11 20.64
N ALA A 81 -5.04 40.46 20.76
CA ALA A 81 -4.37 40.28 22.03
C ALA A 81 -2.86 40.10 21.79
N LYS A 82 -2.10 41.15 22.08
CA LYS A 82 -0.65 41.24 22.12
C LYS A 82 0.03 40.82 20.79
N ALA A 83 0.57 41.80 20.09
CA ALA A 83 1.52 41.55 18.98
C ALA A 83 2.70 40.74 19.52
N PHE A 84 2.66 39.44 19.33
CA PHE A 84 3.86 38.60 19.38
C PHE A 84 4.74 39.09 18.23
N GLN A 85 5.90 39.67 18.55
CA GLN A 85 6.94 39.83 17.55
C GLN A 85 7.41 38.44 17.15
N LEU A 86 6.81 37.89 16.09
CA LEU A 86 7.26 36.65 15.50
C LEU A 86 8.64 36.89 14.93
N SER A 87 9.64 36.15 15.40
CA SER A 87 10.97 36.19 14.84
C SER A 87 11.01 35.38 13.55
N ILE A 88 11.72 35.88 12.52
CA ILE A 88 12.03 35.08 11.33
C ILE A 88 12.81 33.83 11.79
N GLY A 89 12.48 32.70 11.25
CA GLY A 89 13.06 31.42 11.63
C GLY A 89 12.16 30.60 12.57
N TRP A 90 12.78 29.78 13.39
CA TRP A 90 12.09 28.88 14.31
C TRP A 90 11.41 29.63 15.46
N ASN A 91 10.16 29.31 15.68
CA ASN A 91 9.32 29.78 16.77
C ASN A 91 8.66 28.61 17.46
N GLU A 92 8.22 28.78 18.72
CA GLU A 92 7.58 27.75 19.52
C GLU A 92 6.50 28.36 20.44
N ASN A 93 5.44 27.61 20.66
CA ASN A 93 4.41 27.90 21.64
C ASN A 93 3.90 26.61 22.31
N GLU A 94 2.86 26.68 23.11
CA GLU A 94 2.25 25.53 23.78
C GLU A 94 1.72 24.44 22.82
N LYS A 95 1.49 24.77 21.53
CA LYS A 95 0.98 23.83 20.52
C LYS A 95 2.07 23.16 19.72
N GLY A 96 3.29 23.74 19.68
CA GLY A 96 4.40 23.18 18.93
C GLY A 96 5.33 24.22 18.32
N LYS A 97 6.22 23.76 17.44
CA LYS A 97 7.20 24.58 16.73
C LYS A 97 6.75 24.82 15.29
N TRP A 98 7.06 26.03 14.77
CA TRP A 98 6.82 26.38 13.38
C TRP A 98 7.98 27.24 12.84
N TYR A 99 8.03 27.40 11.52
CA TYR A 99 9.06 28.22 10.88
C TYR A 99 8.44 29.43 10.18
N GLN A 100 8.84 30.64 10.61
CA GLN A 100 8.40 31.91 10.06
C GLN A 100 9.35 32.38 8.95
N ASN A 101 8.83 32.58 7.76
CA ASN A 101 9.58 33.12 6.63
C ASN A 101 9.74 34.65 6.75
N ALA A 102 10.74 35.20 6.04
CA ALA A 102 11.04 36.63 6.03
C ALA A 102 9.91 37.49 5.43
N ASP A 103 9.06 36.91 4.59
CA ASP A 103 7.90 37.57 3.96
C ASP A 103 6.62 37.54 4.84
N GLY A 104 6.71 36.99 6.04
CA GLY A 104 5.60 36.85 6.96
C GLY A 104 4.73 35.62 6.74
N THR A 105 5.10 34.72 5.80
CA THR A 105 4.45 33.40 5.62
C THR A 105 5.08 32.36 6.54
N TYR A 106 4.44 31.20 6.69
CA TYR A 106 4.97 30.02 7.35
C TYR A 106 4.68 28.77 6.55
N TYR A 107 5.44 27.70 6.79
CA TYR A 107 5.22 26.42 6.12
C TYR A 107 4.03 25.69 6.75
N ALA A 108 3.23 25.00 5.92
CA ALA A 108 2.12 24.15 6.33
C ALA A 108 1.86 23.05 5.29
N ASN A 109 1.19 21.96 5.70
CA ASN A 109 0.75 20.86 4.83
C ASN A 109 1.87 20.26 3.97
N GLY A 110 2.95 19.82 4.58
CA GLY A 110 3.93 19.09 3.79
C GLY A 110 5.37 19.15 4.29
N MET A 111 6.21 18.49 3.51
CA MET A 111 7.64 18.37 3.74
C MET A 111 8.37 19.65 3.28
N GLN A 112 9.27 20.15 4.11
CA GLN A 112 10.14 21.29 3.79
C GLN A 112 11.57 21.00 4.22
N GLU A 113 12.53 21.51 3.45
CA GLU A 113 13.95 21.46 3.80
C GLU A 113 14.40 22.82 4.34
N ILE A 114 14.93 22.83 5.56
CA ILE A 114 15.40 24.02 6.25
C ILE A 114 16.80 23.69 6.80
N ASP A 115 17.78 24.48 6.44
CA ASP A 115 19.18 24.32 6.86
C ASP A 115 19.74 22.90 6.63
N GLY A 116 19.33 22.26 5.51
CA GLY A 116 19.78 20.92 5.12
C GLY A 116 19.07 19.76 5.84
N SER A 117 18.09 20.03 6.69
CA SER A 117 17.23 19.05 7.35
C SER A 117 15.80 19.13 6.84
N LYS A 118 15.14 17.97 6.69
CA LYS A 118 13.72 17.89 6.27
C LYS A 118 12.81 17.82 7.47
N TYR A 119 11.69 18.55 7.40
CA TYR A 119 10.64 18.64 8.40
C TYR A 119 9.28 18.46 7.74
N TYR A 120 8.32 17.88 8.43
CA TYR A 120 6.93 17.85 7.99
C TYR A 120 6.09 18.81 8.84
N PHE A 121 5.34 19.66 8.17
CA PHE A 121 4.43 20.62 8.81
C PHE A 121 2.99 20.18 8.62
N ASP A 122 2.20 20.18 9.70
CA ASP A 122 0.78 19.90 9.62
C ASP A 122 -0.01 21.04 8.95
N GLU A 123 -1.33 20.91 8.89
CA GLU A 123 -2.24 21.90 8.31
C GLU A 123 -2.20 23.25 9.03
N ASN A 124 -1.81 23.27 10.31
CA ASN A 124 -1.70 24.46 11.15
C ASN A 124 -0.29 25.06 11.15
N GLY A 125 0.66 24.44 10.46
CA GLY A 125 2.04 24.88 10.33
C GLY A 125 2.97 24.44 11.45
N TYR A 126 2.59 23.47 12.28
CA TYR A 126 3.45 22.92 13.31
C TYR A 126 4.23 21.69 12.80
N ILE A 127 5.53 21.62 13.13
CA ILE A 127 6.32 20.42 12.80
C ILE A 127 5.74 19.19 13.47
N GLN A 128 5.85 18.07 12.79
CA GLN A 128 5.44 16.77 13.29
C GLN A 128 6.64 15.96 13.76
N THR A 129 6.43 15.06 14.72
CA THR A 129 7.40 14.12 15.27
C THR A 129 6.81 12.71 15.24
N GLY A 130 7.67 11.67 15.29
CA GLY A 130 7.23 10.29 15.18
C GLY A 130 6.82 9.94 13.74
N TRP A 131 5.88 9.02 13.58
CA TRP A 131 5.41 8.57 12.28
C TRP A 131 4.42 9.53 11.64
N VAL A 132 4.69 9.89 10.37
CA VAL A 132 3.80 10.70 9.52
C VAL A 132 3.61 9.98 8.19
N SER A 133 2.35 9.69 7.83
CA SER A 133 2.01 9.08 6.54
C SER A 133 1.64 10.18 5.53
N VAL A 134 2.22 10.10 4.33
CA VAL A 134 1.96 11.02 3.22
C VAL A 134 1.63 10.19 1.98
N GLY A 135 0.36 10.06 1.66
CA GLY A 135 -0.09 9.08 0.68
C GLY A 135 0.24 7.65 1.14
N PHE A 136 0.89 6.89 0.29
CA PHE A 136 1.33 5.54 0.63
C PHE A 136 2.60 5.51 1.50
N ASP A 137 3.44 6.55 1.48
CA ASP A 137 4.73 6.58 2.15
C ASP A 137 4.63 6.93 3.64
N ASP A 138 5.44 6.27 4.46
CA ASP A 138 5.60 6.56 5.88
C ASP A 138 6.99 7.16 6.15
N TYR A 139 7.02 8.26 6.89
CA TYR A 139 8.23 8.97 7.28
C TYR A 139 8.35 9.03 8.80
N TYR A 140 9.56 8.87 9.32
CA TYR A 140 9.81 9.02 10.75
C TYR A 140 10.58 10.32 11.03
N PHE A 141 10.07 11.11 11.98
CA PHE A 141 10.67 12.35 12.41
C PHE A 141 11.12 12.22 13.86
N ASN A 142 12.37 12.60 14.14
CA ASN A 142 12.94 12.63 15.47
C ASN A 142 12.16 13.59 16.40
N ASP A 143 12.44 13.57 17.70
CA ASP A 143 11.81 14.45 18.69
C ASP A 143 12.05 15.94 18.40
N ASP A 144 13.12 16.30 17.70
CA ASP A 144 13.39 17.65 17.25
C ASP A 144 12.68 18.04 15.94
N GLY A 145 11.93 17.11 15.35
CA GLY A 145 11.18 17.25 14.11
C GLY A 145 11.98 16.96 12.83
N THR A 146 13.26 16.60 12.93
CA THR A 146 14.08 16.26 11.75
C THR A 146 13.73 14.88 11.20
N TYR A 147 13.63 14.75 9.88
CA TYR A 147 13.42 13.47 9.20
C TYR A 147 14.60 12.51 9.43
N ASP A 148 14.31 11.29 9.86
CA ASP A 148 15.28 10.20 9.93
C ASP A 148 15.08 9.22 8.77
N PRO A 149 15.97 9.21 7.78
CA PRO A 149 15.85 8.30 6.63
C PRO A 149 16.20 6.84 6.96
N ASN A 150 16.74 6.55 8.15
CA ASN A 150 17.16 5.21 8.54
C ASN A 150 16.08 4.46 9.33
N THR A 151 15.12 5.18 9.88
CA THR A 151 13.97 4.57 10.58
C THR A 151 12.84 4.33 9.59
N HIS A 152 12.50 3.07 9.38
CA HIS A 152 11.39 2.64 8.52
C HIS A 152 10.60 1.51 9.20
N LYS A 153 9.31 1.41 8.85
CA LYS A 153 8.49 0.25 9.22
C LYS A 153 9.05 -1.01 8.55
N PRO A 154 8.98 -2.19 9.20
CA PRO A 154 9.30 -3.43 8.52
C PRO A 154 8.34 -3.63 7.33
N ARG A 155 8.89 -4.00 6.17
CA ARG A 155 8.19 -4.07 4.88
C ARG A 155 8.03 -5.52 4.47
N ILE A 156 6.84 -5.89 4.06
CA ILE A 156 6.52 -7.22 3.55
C ILE A 156 5.65 -7.11 2.31
N ALA A 157 5.66 -8.12 1.46
CA ALA A 157 4.77 -8.22 0.30
C ALA A 157 3.75 -9.33 0.50
N LEU A 158 2.45 -9.00 0.47
CA LEU A 158 1.39 -9.98 0.24
C LEU A 158 1.27 -10.22 -1.27
N THR A 159 1.26 -11.48 -1.68
CA THR A 159 1.13 -11.84 -3.09
C THR A 159 0.04 -12.88 -3.26
N PHE A 160 -0.76 -12.71 -4.32
CA PHE A 160 -1.90 -13.56 -4.62
C PHE A 160 -1.76 -14.15 -6.01
N ASP A 161 -1.84 -15.47 -6.11
CA ASP A 161 -1.71 -16.22 -7.36
C ASP A 161 -3.08 -16.69 -7.87
N ASP A 162 -3.14 -17.02 -9.17
CA ASP A 162 -4.25 -17.67 -9.89
C ASP A 162 -5.49 -16.81 -10.16
N GLY A 163 -5.59 -15.61 -9.57
CA GLY A 163 -6.71 -14.69 -9.82
C GLY A 163 -6.71 -14.06 -11.23
N PRO A 164 -7.55 -13.04 -11.45
CA PRO A 164 -8.59 -12.59 -10.54
C PRO A 164 -9.79 -13.55 -10.46
N GLY A 165 -10.55 -13.46 -9.37
CA GLY A 165 -11.69 -14.31 -9.08
C GLY A 165 -12.81 -13.63 -8.32
N GLU A 166 -13.78 -14.42 -7.87
CA GLU A 166 -15.01 -13.97 -7.21
C GLU A 166 -14.75 -13.14 -5.93
N TYR A 167 -13.65 -13.42 -5.22
CA TYR A 167 -13.34 -12.80 -3.92
C TYR A 167 -12.34 -11.65 -4.04
N THR A 168 -11.80 -11.39 -5.23
CA THR A 168 -10.73 -10.40 -5.42
C THR A 168 -11.18 -8.97 -5.11
N ASP A 169 -12.42 -8.57 -5.46
CA ASP A 169 -12.90 -7.21 -5.20
C ASP A 169 -13.02 -6.90 -3.70
N GLU A 170 -13.45 -7.87 -2.86
CA GLU A 170 -13.50 -7.73 -1.40
C GLU A 170 -12.09 -7.56 -0.81
N LEU A 171 -11.11 -8.28 -1.36
CA LEU A 171 -9.71 -8.15 -0.98
C LEU A 171 -9.17 -6.76 -1.34
N LEU A 172 -9.53 -6.21 -2.51
CA LEU A 172 -9.14 -4.85 -2.91
C LEU A 172 -9.76 -3.77 -2.00
N ASP A 173 -11.02 -3.95 -1.54
CA ASP A 173 -11.65 -3.07 -0.54
C ASP A 173 -10.80 -3.01 0.73
N CYS A 174 -10.39 -4.18 1.25
CA CYS A 174 -9.58 -4.27 2.45
C CYS A 174 -8.19 -3.65 2.29
N LEU A 175 -7.53 -3.84 1.15
CA LEU A 175 -6.23 -3.23 0.85
C LEU A 175 -6.33 -1.70 0.82
N GLU A 176 -7.33 -1.15 0.13
CA GLU A 176 -7.56 0.28 0.02
C GLU A 176 -7.87 0.92 1.38
N GLU A 177 -8.74 0.30 2.20
CA GLU A 177 -9.09 0.76 3.54
C GLU A 177 -7.89 0.82 4.50
N ASN A 178 -6.89 -0.04 4.29
CA ASN A 178 -5.69 -0.13 5.13
C ASN A 178 -4.47 0.57 4.53
N ASN A 179 -4.61 1.32 3.42
CA ASN A 179 -3.51 1.95 2.70
C ASN A 179 -2.36 0.96 2.44
N ALA A 180 -2.73 -0.21 1.94
CA ALA A 180 -1.86 -1.35 1.70
C ALA A 180 -1.85 -1.70 0.22
N HIS A 181 -0.69 -2.13 -0.29
CA HIS A 181 -0.55 -2.65 -1.65
C HIS A 181 -0.22 -4.15 -1.60
N ALA A 182 -0.58 -4.85 -2.67
CA ALA A 182 -0.26 -6.26 -2.90
C ALA A 182 0.11 -6.49 -4.37
N THR A 183 0.73 -7.62 -4.67
CA THR A 183 0.99 -8.06 -6.05
C THR A 183 0.10 -9.24 -6.39
N PHE A 184 -0.61 -9.15 -7.51
CA PHE A 184 -1.50 -10.18 -8.03
C PHE A 184 -0.85 -10.84 -9.25
N PHE A 185 -0.40 -12.09 -9.13
CA PHE A 185 0.11 -12.89 -10.23
C PHE A 185 -1.06 -13.64 -10.88
N MET A 186 -1.58 -13.06 -11.96
CA MET A 186 -2.85 -13.47 -12.54
C MET A 186 -2.67 -14.50 -13.65
N LEU A 187 -3.65 -15.41 -13.76
CA LEU A 187 -3.83 -16.25 -14.94
C LEU A 187 -4.52 -15.45 -16.04
N GLY A 188 -3.91 -15.37 -17.21
CA GLY A 188 -4.43 -14.57 -18.32
C GLY A 188 -5.84 -14.96 -18.76
N GLN A 189 -6.20 -16.25 -18.69
CA GLN A 189 -7.54 -16.74 -19.02
C GLN A 189 -8.65 -16.14 -18.16
N ASN A 190 -8.35 -15.69 -16.93
CA ASN A 190 -9.32 -15.12 -15.99
C ASN A 190 -9.55 -13.63 -16.24
N VAL A 191 -8.52 -12.91 -16.71
CA VAL A 191 -8.49 -11.44 -16.86
C VAL A 191 -9.69 -10.90 -17.62
N GLY A 192 -10.05 -11.55 -18.73
CA GLY A 192 -11.15 -11.08 -19.60
C GLY A 192 -12.52 -11.03 -18.92
N SER A 193 -12.76 -11.87 -17.91
CA SER A 193 -14.00 -11.89 -17.13
C SER A 193 -14.01 -10.84 -15.99
N TRP A 194 -12.84 -10.28 -15.61
CA TRP A 194 -12.65 -9.42 -14.45
C TRP A 194 -11.90 -8.12 -14.79
N GLN A 195 -12.11 -7.56 -15.99
CA GLN A 195 -11.37 -6.38 -16.46
C GLN A 195 -11.49 -5.18 -15.53
N SER A 196 -12.69 -4.93 -14.96
CA SER A 196 -12.88 -3.84 -13.99
C SER A 196 -12.10 -4.03 -12.70
N THR A 197 -12.00 -5.27 -12.23
CA THR A 197 -11.21 -5.64 -11.03
C THR A 197 -9.71 -5.44 -11.29
N VAL A 198 -9.21 -5.86 -12.47
CA VAL A 198 -7.81 -5.64 -12.88
C VAL A 198 -7.51 -4.14 -13.03
N GLN A 199 -8.41 -3.35 -13.62
CA GLN A 199 -8.25 -1.90 -13.68
C GLN A 199 -8.19 -1.30 -12.26
N ARG A 200 -9.06 -1.74 -11.35
CA ARG A 200 -9.06 -1.28 -9.97
C ARG A 200 -7.76 -1.62 -9.22
N MET A 201 -7.18 -2.79 -9.44
CA MET A 201 -5.86 -3.13 -8.86
C MET A 201 -4.84 -2.04 -9.16
N VAL A 202 -4.77 -1.61 -10.43
CA VAL A 202 -3.85 -0.55 -10.87
C VAL A 202 -4.21 0.80 -10.24
N ASP A 203 -5.51 1.15 -10.21
CA ASP A 203 -5.99 2.44 -9.71
C ASP A 203 -5.68 2.65 -8.22
N ILE A 204 -5.68 1.58 -7.40
CA ILE A 204 -5.36 1.63 -5.97
C ILE A 204 -3.87 1.36 -5.65
N GLY A 205 -3.01 1.25 -6.67
CA GLY A 205 -1.56 1.07 -6.50
C GLY A 205 -1.08 -0.36 -6.30
N CYS A 206 -1.94 -1.36 -6.45
CA CYS A 206 -1.53 -2.76 -6.48
C CYS A 206 -0.78 -3.10 -7.78
N GLU A 207 0.09 -4.10 -7.73
CA GLU A 207 0.89 -4.53 -8.86
C GLU A 207 0.26 -5.71 -9.58
N ILE A 208 0.20 -5.63 -10.90
CA ILE A 208 -0.25 -6.70 -11.78
C ILE A 208 0.96 -7.53 -12.22
N GLY A 209 0.96 -8.81 -11.91
CA GLY A 209 1.97 -9.80 -12.28
C GLY A 209 1.41 -10.86 -13.25
N ASN A 210 2.31 -11.57 -13.91
CA ASN A 210 1.96 -12.61 -14.88
C ASN A 210 2.24 -14.00 -14.30
N HIS A 211 1.20 -14.85 -14.25
CA HIS A 211 1.29 -16.24 -13.75
C HIS A 211 1.03 -17.28 -14.85
N SER A 212 1.39 -17.00 -16.10
CA SER A 212 1.03 -17.75 -17.30
C SER A 212 -0.42 -17.55 -17.75
N TRP A 213 -0.81 -18.19 -18.85
CA TRP A 213 -2.17 -18.11 -19.37
C TRP A 213 -3.16 -18.97 -18.59
N ASP A 214 -2.86 -20.25 -18.39
CA ASP A 214 -3.80 -21.24 -17.84
C ASP A 214 -3.22 -22.18 -16.78
N HIS A 215 -2.05 -21.86 -16.21
CA HIS A 215 -1.36 -22.67 -15.21
C HIS A 215 -1.11 -24.10 -15.70
N PRO A 216 -0.28 -24.31 -16.76
CA PRO A 216 -0.16 -25.59 -17.43
C PRO A 216 0.29 -26.69 -16.47
N SER A 217 -0.38 -27.84 -16.50
CA SER A 217 -0.14 -28.98 -15.61
C SER A 217 1.26 -29.60 -15.78
N GLN A 218 1.85 -29.43 -16.97
CA GLN A 218 3.25 -29.76 -17.23
C GLN A 218 4.11 -28.54 -16.90
N THR A 219 4.77 -28.38 -15.87
CA THR A 219 5.56 -27.19 -15.53
C THR A 219 6.25 -26.53 -16.74
N LEU A 220 6.51 -25.23 -16.67
CA LEU A 220 7.20 -24.48 -17.74
C LEU A 220 8.53 -25.14 -18.17
N LEU A 221 9.21 -25.85 -17.27
CA LEU A 221 10.45 -26.57 -17.52
C LEU A 221 10.30 -27.74 -18.53
N ASN A 222 9.08 -28.23 -18.73
CA ASN A 222 8.78 -29.36 -19.65
C ASN A 222 8.07 -28.87 -20.92
N MET A 223 7.94 -27.58 -21.14
CA MET A 223 7.35 -26.97 -22.33
C MET A 223 8.43 -26.57 -23.34
N SER A 224 8.05 -26.41 -24.60
CA SER A 224 8.93 -25.74 -25.54
C SER A 224 9.04 -24.26 -25.20
N MET A 225 10.15 -23.62 -25.51
CA MET A 225 10.31 -22.19 -25.24
C MET A 225 9.26 -21.32 -25.97
N ASP A 226 8.88 -21.72 -27.18
CA ASP A 226 7.82 -21.02 -27.94
C ASP A 226 6.47 -21.11 -27.21
N ASP A 227 6.13 -22.24 -26.60
CA ASP A 227 4.91 -22.40 -25.79
C ASP A 227 5.00 -21.58 -24.49
N VAL A 228 6.15 -21.58 -23.82
CA VAL A 228 6.38 -20.75 -22.64
C VAL A 228 6.16 -19.27 -22.98
N LEU A 229 6.76 -18.78 -24.05
CA LEU A 229 6.59 -17.39 -24.48
C LEU A 229 5.15 -17.07 -24.84
N ALA A 230 4.42 -18.02 -25.45
CA ALA A 230 3.00 -17.85 -25.76
C ALA A 230 2.12 -17.72 -24.51
N GLU A 231 2.43 -18.48 -23.43
CA GLU A 231 1.74 -18.37 -22.15
C GLU A 231 1.84 -16.96 -21.57
N PHE A 232 3.07 -16.41 -21.48
CA PHE A 232 3.29 -15.08 -20.93
C PHE A 232 2.77 -13.96 -21.84
N GLN A 233 2.94 -14.10 -23.16
CA GLN A 233 2.48 -13.08 -24.11
C GLN A 233 0.95 -12.95 -24.13
N LYS A 234 0.22 -14.06 -24.15
CA LYS A 234 -1.25 -14.05 -24.09
C LYS A 234 -1.76 -13.36 -22.84
N THR A 235 -1.12 -13.60 -21.71
CA THR A 235 -1.48 -12.99 -20.44
C THR A 235 -1.21 -11.49 -20.45
N ASP A 236 -0.05 -11.06 -20.95
CA ASP A 236 0.26 -9.63 -21.10
C ASP A 236 -0.71 -8.92 -22.07
N ASP A 237 -1.11 -9.59 -23.14
CA ASP A 237 -2.10 -9.06 -24.09
C ASP A 237 -3.48 -8.86 -23.42
N ALA A 238 -3.91 -9.84 -22.61
CA ALA A 238 -5.16 -9.74 -21.84
C ALA A 238 -5.10 -8.61 -20.78
N LEU A 239 -4.00 -8.48 -20.05
CA LEU A 239 -3.77 -7.40 -19.09
C LEU A 239 -3.81 -6.04 -19.78
N LYS A 240 -3.15 -5.92 -20.93
CA LYS A 240 -3.14 -4.69 -21.72
C LYS A 240 -4.55 -4.30 -22.23
N GLU A 241 -5.36 -5.28 -22.59
CA GLU A 241 -6.76 -5.05 -22.98
C GLU A 241 -7.58 -4.57 -21.77
N ALA A 242 -7.36 -5.16 -20.58
CA ALA A 242 -8.13 -4.87 -19.37
C ALA A 242 -7.81 -3.50 -18.75
N CYS A 243 -6.53 -3.12 -18.64
CA CYS A 243 -6.08 -1.93 -17.91
C CYS A 243 -5.07 -1.04 -18.65
N GLY A 244 -4.77 -1.33 -19.92
CA GLY A 244 -3.81 -0.56 -20.72
C GLY A 244 -2.35 -0.81 -20.41
N GLN A 245 -2.02 -1.69 -19.46
CA GLN A 245 -0.67 -2.02 -19.02
C GLN A 245 -0.38 -3.50 -19.19
N ILE A 246 0.89 -3.86 -19.34
CA ILE A 246 1.37 -5.24 -19.25
C ILE A 246 2.03 -5.46 -17.88
N SER A 247 2.19 -6.71 -17.47
CA SER A 247 2.92 -7.04 -16.26
C SER A 247 4.40 -6.66 -16.36
N THR A 248 4.98 -6.19 -15.27
CA THR A 248 6.43 -5.93 -15.15
C THR A 248 7.17 -7.03 -14.41
N VAL A 249 6.44 -7.90 -13.73
CA VAL A 249 6.91 -9.01 -12.92
C VAL A 249 6.18 -10.30 -13.29
N ALA A 250 6.77 -11.43 -12.96
CA ALA A 250 6.19 -12.74 -13.21
C ALA A 250 6.39 -13.68 -12.01
N ARG A 251 5.55 -14.70 -11.94
CA ARG A 251 5.75 -15.88 -11.08
C ARG A 251 5.48 -17.13 -11.91
N ALA A 252 6.37 -18.10 -11.81
CA ALA A 252 6.19 -19.36 -12.53
C ALA A 252 5.16 -20.24 -11.81
N PRO A 253 4.22 -20.87 -12.52
CA PRO A 253 3.41 -21.95 -11.97
C PRO A 253 4.24 -22.98 -11.22
N TYR A 254 3.79 -23.38 -10.02
CA TYR A 254 4.50 -24.29 -9.11
C TYR A 254 5.88 -23.80 -8.65
N GLY A 255 6.26 -22.55 -8.88
CA GLY A 255 7.61 -22.03 -8.67
C GLY A 255 8.65 -22.62 -9.61
N ALA A 256 8.24 -23.29 -10.69
CA ALA A 256 9.10 -24.14 -11.53
C ALA A 256 9.57 -23.41 -12.80
N ALA A 257 10.68 -22.69 -12.69
CA ALA A 257 11.36 -22.06 -13.83
C ALA A 257 12.90 -22.09 -13.63
N ASN A 258 13.62 -21.75 -14.69
CA ASN A 258 15.08 -21.67 -14.68
C ASN A 258 15.55 -20.39 -15.41
N GLN A 259 16.87 -20.17 -15.44
CA GLN A 259 17.45 -18.97 -16.04
C GLN A 259 17.10 -18.81 -17.52
N ASP A 260 17.03 -19.91 -18.29
CA ASP A 260 16.67 -19.84 -19.72
C ASP A 260 15.26 -19.25 -19.91
N ILE A 261 14.32 -19.60 -19.01
CA ILE A 261 12.95 -19.05 -19.01
C ILE A 261 12.97 -17.58 -18.60
N PHE A 262 13.71 -17.20 -17.55
CA PHE A 262 13.81 -15.82 -17.12
C PHE A 262 14.36 -14.92 -18.22
N ASP A 263 15.41 -15.38 -18.90
CA ASP A 263 16.05 -14.65 -20.00
C ASP A 263 15.14 -14.55 -21.23
N ALA A 264 14.35 -15.58 -21.53
CA ALA A 264 13.43 -15.57 -22.65
C ALA A 264 12.21 -14.69 -22.42
N VAL A 265 11.57 -14.77 -21.23
CA VAL A 265 10.39 -13.98 -20.84
C VAL A 265 10.76 -12.52 -20.57
N GLN A 266 12.01 -12.23 -20.24
CA GLN A 266 12.55 -10.90 -19.99
C GLN A 266 11.84 -10.14 -18.86
N LYS A 267 11.46 -10.85 -17.78
CA LYS A 267 10.88 -10.30 -16.58
C LYS A 267 11.62 -10.81 -15.34
N PRO A 268 11.66 -10.06 -14.23
CA PRO A 268 12.01 -10.61 -12.93
C PRO A 268 10.92 -11.57 -12.47
N PHE A 269 11.32 -12.71 -11.93
CA PHE A 269 10.43 -13.72 -11.37
C PHE A 269 10.47 -13.66 -9.84
N PHE A 270 9.32 -13.52 -9.23
CA PHE A 270 9.20 -13.48 -7.77
C PHE A 270 8.64 -14.80 -7.24
N MET A 271 9.40 -15.43 -6.36
CA MET A 271 8.98 -16.57 -5.54
C MET A 271 8.44 -16.03 -4.21
N TRP A 272 8.43 -16.85 -3.17
CA TRP A 272 8.01 -16.49 -1.82
C TRP A 272 9.00 -17.00 -0.79
N SER A 273 9.02 -16.34 0.35
CA SER A 273 9.79 -16.78 1.52
C SER A 273 8.90 -17.37 2.62
N LEU A 274 7.57 -17.14 2.53
CA LEU A 274 6.57 -17.76 3.39
C LEU A 274 5.42 -18.28 2.53
N ASP A 275 5.15 -19.58 2.62
CA ASP A 275 4.01 -20.28 2.00
C ASP A 275 2.94 -20.53 3.06
N THR A 276 1.72 -20.03 2.84
CA THR A 276 0.60 -20.26 3.76
C THR A 276 0.02 -21.68 3.61
N GLU A 277 0.31 -22.36 2.51
CA GLU A 277 -0.31 -23.62 2.09
C GLU A 277 -1.85 -23.51 1.95
N ASP A 278 -2.41 -22.32 1.73
CA ASP A 278 -3.84 -22.04 1.61
C ASP A 278 -4.50 -22.86 0.50
N TRP A 279 -3.80 -23.04 -0.63
CA TRP A 279 -4.21 -23.88 -1.76
C TRP A 279 -4.45 -25.36 -1.39
N LYS A 280 -3.93 -25.81 -0.25
CA LYS A 280 -3.98 -27.19 0.21
C LYS A 280 -4.88 -27.36 1.43
N LEU A 281 -4.81 -26.43 2.38
CA LEU A 281 -5.49 -26.53 3.67
C LEU A 281 -6.94 -26.06 3.60
N MET A 282 -7.23 -25.06 2.77
CA MET A 282 -8.58 -24.47 2.63
C MET A 282 -9.22 -24.12 3.99
N ASP A 283 -8.42 -23.54 4.90
CA ASP A 283 -8.81 -23.16 6.26
C ASP A 283 -8.27 -21.77 6.62
N ALA A 284 -9.16 -20.79 6.65
CA ALA A 284 -8.81 -19.39 6.93
C ALA A 284 -8.05 -19.19 8.25
N THR A 285 -8.31 -20.03 9.26
CA THR A 285 -7.59 -19.94 10.54
C THR A 285 -6.18 -20.49 10.41
N ALA A 286 -6.00 -21.57 9.67
CA ALA A 286 -4.67 -22.14 9.40
C ALA A 286 -3.82 -21.15 8.59
N ASP A 287 -4.38 -20.57 7.53
CA ASP A 287 -3.72 -19.61 6.63
C ASP A 287 -3.31 -18.35 7.41
N TYR A 288 -4.23 -17.79 8.21
CA TYR A 288 -3.94 -16.67 9.10
C TYR A 288 -2.80 -17.00 10.09
N ASN A 289 -2.86 -18.15 10.73
CA ASN A 289 -1.86 -18.57 11.71
C ASN A 289 -0.51 -18.88 11.07
N ALA A 290 -0.46 -19.35 9.82
CA ALA A 290 0.78 -19.58 9.09
C ALA A 290 1.58 -18.27 8.95
N VAL A 291 0.91 -17.16 8.70
CA VAL A 291 1.54 -15.84 8.63
C VAL A 291 1.86 -15.30 10.02
N MET A 292 0.88 -15.26 10.93
CA MET A 292 1.02 -14.58 12.23
C MET A 292 1.98 -15.29 13.20
N ASN A 293 2.18 -16.60 13.04
CA ASN A 293 3.17 -17.37 13.80
C ASN A 293 4.43 -17.65 12.98
N GLY A 294 4.49 -17.20 11.73
CA GLY A 294 5.65 -17.30 10.87
C GLY A 294 6.77 -16.33 11.27
N ASP A 295 7.96 -16.55 10.74
CA ASP A 295 9.12 -15.70 10.96
C ASP A 295 9.10 -14.52 9.99
N LEU A 296 8.28 -13.51 10.28
CA LEU A 296 8.15 -12.30 9.46
C LEU A 296 9.34 -11.36 9.69
N THR A 297 10.09 -11.11 8.63
CA THR A 297 11.20 -10.16 8.62
C THR A 297 11.00 -9.07 7.57
N ASP A 298 11.78 -7.99 7.65
CA ASP A 298 11.78 -6.95 6.61
C ASP A 298 12.22 -7.54 5.27
N GLY A 299 11.29 -7.69 4.35
CA GLY A 299 11.49 -8.27 3.02
C GLY A 299 10.76 -9.60 2.78
N THR A 300 10.01 -10.12 3.76
CA THR A 300 9.22 -11.35 3.57
C THR A 300 8.22 -11.19 2.43
N ILE A 301 8.17 -12.16 1.54
CA ILE A 301 7.17 -12.29 0.46
C ILE A 301 6.27 -13.47 0.83
N ILE A 302 4.97 -13.21 0.95
CA ILE A 302 3.96 -14.19 1.39
C ILE A 302 3.16 -14.66 0.18
N LEU A 303 3.08 -15.98 -0.01
CA LEU A 303 2.22 -16.60 -1.02
C LEU A 303 0.83 -16.89 -0.44
N MET A 304 -0.18 -16.42 -1.16
CA MET A 304 -1.60 -16.72 -0.98
C MET A 304 -2.27 -16.84 -2.36
N HIS A 305 -3.56 -17.18 -2.38
CA HIS A 305 -4.37 -17.27 -3.60
C HIS A 305 -5.70 -16.53 -3.39
N ASP A 306 -6.12 -15.67 -4.33
CA ASP A 306 -7.36 -14.89 -4.23
C ASP A 306 -8.58 -15.56 -4.88
N ILE A 307 -8.42 -16.80 -5.30
CA ILE A 307 -9.49 -17.63 -5.89
C ILE A 307 -10.22 -18.51 -4.87
N HIS A 308 -9.73 -18.59 -3.64
CA HIS A 308 -10.28 -19.42 -2.58
C HIS A 308 -10.88 -18.56 -1.46
N GLU A 309 -12.15 -18.78 -1.12
CA GLU A 309 -12.83 -18.04 -0.04
C GLU A 309 -12.03 -18.08 1.29
N PRO A 310 -11.55 -19.24 1.80
CA PRO A 310 -10.79 -19.26 3.05
C PRO A 310 -9.52 -18.43 3.02
N SER A 311 -8.77 -18.42 1.89
CA SER A 311 -7.57 -17.64 1.73
C SER A 311 -7.87 -16.14 1.81
N VAL A 312 -8.91 -15.68 1.11
CA VAL A 312 -9.34 -14.28 1.15
C VAL A 312 -9.82 -13.90 2.55
N GLN A 313 -10.62 -14.74 3.22
CA GLN A 313 -11.05 -14.51 4.61
C GLN A 313 -9.86 -14.41 5.58
N ALA A 314 -8.79 -15.15 5.37
CA ALA A 314 -7.55 -15.00 6.12
C ALA A 314 -6.88 -13.66 5.80
N ALA A 315 -6.78 -13.29 4.52
CA ALA A 315 -6.16 -12.03 4.08
C ALA A 315 -6.90 -10.79 4.62
N LEU A 316 -8.25 -10.79 4.61
CA LEU A 316 -9.09 -9.71 5.18
C LEU A 316 -8.82 -9.45 6.67
N LYS A 317 -8.31 -10.45 7.38
CA LYS A 317 -7.90 -10.31 8.77
C LYS A 317 -6.42 -10.00 8.92
N LEU A 318 -5.56 -10.58 8.07
CA LEU A 318 -4.11 -10.35 8.07
C LEU A 318 -3.76 -8.89 7.77
N ILE A 319 -4.39 -8.29 6.77
CA ILE A 319 -4.07 -6.94 6.30
C ILE A 319 -4.19 -5.90 7.42
N PRO A 320 -5.33 -5.75 8.12
CA PRO A 320 -5.44 -4.81 9.23
C PRO A 320 -4.54 -5.19 10.42
N ASP A 321 -4.41 -6.48 10.76
CA ASP A 321 -3.61 -6.90 11.91
C ASP A 321 -2.10 -6.65 11.68
N LEU A 322 -1.57 -6.91 10.49
CA LEU A 322 -0.18 -6.62 10.13
C LEU A 322 0.09 -5.11 10.09
N THR A 323 -0.83 -4.34 9.51
CA THR A 323 -0.74 -2.88 9.49
C THR A 323 -0.76 -2.30 10.90
N ALA A 324 -1.63 -2.81 11.79
CA ALA A 324 -1.69 -2.40 13.20
C ALA A 324 -0.42 -2.77 13.98
N GLN A 325 0.26 -3.86 13.62
CA GLN A 325 1.56 -4.23 14.17
C GLN A 325 2.72 -3.41 13.62
N GLY A 326 2.45 -2.50 12.68
CA GLY A 326 3.44 -1.59 12.14
C GLY A 326 4.17 -2.11 10.90
N TYR A 327 3.73 -3.21 10.28
CA TYR A 327 4.24 -3.61 8.97
C TYR A 327 3.72 -2.69 7.87
N LYS A 328 4.58 -2.42 6.87
CA LYS A 328 4.18 -1.80 5.61
C LYS A 328 3.95 -2.88 4.56
N LEU A 329 2.71 -3.00 4.09
CA LEU A 329 2.34 -3.94 3.04
C LEU A 329 2.58 -3.28 1.68
N MET A 330 3.43 -3.89 0.86
CA MET A 330 3.96 -3.33 -0.39
C MET A 330 3.82 -4.32 -1.53
N THR A 331 3.91 -3.83 -2.76
CA THR A 331 4.12 -4.69 -3.93
C THR A 331 5.54 -5.26 -3.92
N VAL A 332 5.79 -6.32 -4.68
CA VAL A 332 7.15 -6.88 -4.78
C VAL A 332 8.14 -5.92 -5.44
N SER A 333 7.68 -5.09 -6.38
CA SER A 333 8.52 -4.06 -7.01
C SER A 333 8.83 -2.91 -6.06
N GLU A 334 7.85 -2.45 -5.26
CA GLU A 334 8.07 -1.44 -4.22
C GLU A 334 9.03 -1.96 -3.16
N LEU A 335 8.86 -3.22 -2.73
CA LEU A 335 9.75 -3.87 -1.77
C LEU A 335 11.19 -3.94 -2.29
N ALA A 336 11.40 -4.36 -3.54
CA ALA A 336 12.71 -4.38 -4.18
C ALA A 336 13.33 -2.98 -4.25
N ALA A 337 12.56 -1.97 -4.67
CA ALA A 337 13.01 -0.59 -4.73
C ALA A 337 13.39 -0.05 -3.34
N ALA A 338 12.57 -0.30 -2.31
CA ALA A 338 12.82 0.11 -0.94
C ALA A 338 14.07 -0.55 -0.32
N LYS A 339 14.46 -1.71 -0.84
CA LYS A 339 15.71 -2.42 -0.48
C LYS A 339 16.88 -2.10 -1.41
N ASN A 340 16.73 -1.16 -2.33
CA ASN A 340 17.73 -0.78 -3.35
C ASN A 340 18.17 -1.96 -4.23
N VAL A 341 17.28 -2.91 -4.51
CA VAL A 341 17.52 -4.04 -5.41
C VAL A 341 17.19 -3.61 -6.84
N THR A 342 18.18 -3.65 -7.72
CA THR A 342 17.95 -3.49 -9.16
C THR A 342 17.50 -4.81 -9.75
N LEU A 343 16.24 -4.87 -10.18
CA LEU A 343 15.65 -6.08 -10.75
C LEU A 343 16.29 -6.44 -12.10
N GLN A 344 16.58 -7.71 -12.29
CA GLN A 344 17.11 -8.35 -13.49
C GLN A 344 16.18 -9.50 -13.89
N ASN A 345 16.42 -10.12 -15.03
CA ASN A 345 15.74 -11.35 -15.45
C ASN A 345 16.27 -12.53 -14.62
N ALA A 346 15.83 -12.62 -13.39
CA ALA A 346 16.27 -13.59 -12.38
C ALA A 346 15.14 -13.88 -11.39
N SER A 347 15.37 -14.86 -10.52
CA SER A 347 14.44 -15.20 -9.43
C SER A 347 14.75 -14.42 -8.16
N TYR A 348 13.70 -13.97 -7.46
CA TYR A 348 13.73 -13.25 -6.18
C TYR A 348 12.80 -13.91 -5.17
N SER A 349 13.19 -13.94 -3.87
CA SER A 349 12.37 -14.47 -2.76
C SER A 349 12.68 -13.75 -1.46
#